data_34c041dd4dd2b438adebdb4acb0ab6fb
#
_entry.id   34c041dd4dd2b438adebdb4acb0ab6fb
#
_cell.length_a   1.000
_cell.length_b   1.000
_cell.length_c   1.000
_cell.angle_alpha   90.00
_cell.angle_beta   90.00
_cell.angle_gamma   90.00
#
_symmetry.space_group_name_H-M   'P 1'
#
loop_
_entity.id
_entity.type
_entity.pdbx_description
1 polymer ?
#
loop_
_entity_poly.entity_id
_entity_poly.type
_entity_poly.pdbx_seq_one_letter_code
_entity_poly.pdbx_strand_id
1 'polypeptide(L)' 'MATPIMQYFEYAHLPEKLQEISKPIGELAKAMDALLPDGPEKSAGLRKLLEAKDCLVRARL' A
#
# COMPACT_ATOMS: atom_id res chain seq x y z
N MET A 1 -8.24 -5.04 -13.69
CA MET A 1 -7.60 -6.09 -12.89
C MET A 1 -6.63 -5.44 -11.90
N ALA A 2 -6.64 -5.87 -10.65
CA ALA A 2 -5.77 -5.28 -9.64
C ALA A 2 -4.30 -5.67 -9.90
N THR A 3 -3.39 -4.73 -9.62
CA THR A 3 -1.96 -4.98 -9.73
C THR A 3 -1.55 -6.01 -8.65
N PRO A 4 -0.72 -7.01 -8.99
CA PRO A 4 -0.37 -8.06 -8.01
C PRO A 4 0.22 -7.55 -6.70
N ILE A 5 0.96 -6.44 -6.72
CA ILE A 5 1.56 -5.87 -5.51
C ILE A 5 0.50 -5.41 -4.50
N MET A 6 -0.74 -5.20 -4.94
CA MET A 6 -1.82 -4.70 -4.07
C MET A 6 -2.11 -5.63 -2.88
N GLN A 7 -1.83 -6.92 -3.01
CA GLN A 7 -2.05 -7.86 -1.90
C GLN A 7 -1.23 -7.48 -0.66
N TYR A 8 -0.10 -6.82 -0.84
CA TYR A 8 0.78 -6.43 0.26
C TYR A 8 0.31 -5.18 0.98
N PHE A 9 -0.72 -4.50 0.46
CA PHE A 9 -1.33 -3.35 1.11
C PHE A 9 -2.50 -3.73 2.00
N GLU A 10 -2.82 -5.01 2.11
CA GLU A 10 -3.86 -5.49 3.00
C GLU A 10 -3.52 -5.15 4.44
N TYR A 11 -4.52 -4.73 5.22
CA TYR A 11 -4.27 -4.28 6.58
C TYR A 11 -5.23 -4.88 7.63
N ALA A 12 -6.32 -5.51 7.19
CA ALA A 12 -7.34 -6.01 8.10
C ALA A 12 -6.82 -7.05 9.10
N HIS A 13 -5.76 -7.77 8.74
CA HIS A 13 -5.16 -8.81 9.58
C HIS A 13 -4.19 -8.26 10.63
N LEU A 14 -3.91 -6.97 10.59
CA LEU A 14 -2.92 -6.37 11.48
C LEU A 14 -3.55 -5.93 12.81
N PRO A 15 -2.75 -5.85 13.90
CA PRO A 15 -3.22 -5.22 15.13
C PRO A 15 -3.69 -3.79 14.87
N GLU A 16 -4.64 -3.35 15.68
CA GLU A 16 -5.31 -2.07 15.46
C GLU A 16 -4.35 -0.90 15.35
N LYS A 17 -3.31 -0.84 16.20
CA LYS A 17 -2.36 0.26 16.17
C LYS A 17 -1.55 0.30 14.87
N LEU A 18 -1.36 -0.85 14.22
CA LEU A 18 -0.66 -0.91 12.94
C LEU A 18 -1.61 -0.59 11.79
N GLN A 19 -2.90 -0.90 11.94
CA GLN A 19 -3.89 -0.53 10.94
C GLN A 19 -4.00 0.99 10.81
N GLU A 20 -3.82 1.73 11.90
CA GLU A 20 -3.84 3.20 11.84
C GLU A 20 -2.82 3.75 10.85
N ILE A 21 -1.71 3.04 10.66
CA ILE A 21 -0.66 3.43 9.72
C ILE A 21 -0.92 2.83 8.34
N SER A 22 -1.24 1.55 8.30
CA SER A 22 -1.39 0.81 7.02
C SER A 22 -2.65 1.17 6.25
N LYS A 23 -3.74 1.46 6.94
CA LYS A 23 -5.02 1.71 6.30
C LYS A 23 -5.01 2.91 5.35
N PRO A 24 -4.58 4.12 5.80
CA PRO A 24 -4.57 5.26 4.88
C PRO A 24 -3.64 5.03 3.69
N ILE A 25 -2.53 4.34 3.90
CA ILE A 25 -1.58 4.08 2.81
C ILE A 25 -2.17 3.04 1.85
N GLY A 26 -2.81 2.01 2.39
CA GLY A 26 -3.48 1.00 1.57
C GLY A 26 -4.62 1.58 0.75
N GLU A 27 -5.38 2.49 1.34
CA GLU A 27 -6.46 3.16 0.63
C GLU A 27 -5.93 4.07 -0.47
N LEU A 28 -4.82 4.77 -0.21
CA LEU A 28 -4.17 5.58 -1.23
C LEU A 28 -3.67 4.70 -2.38
N ALA A 29 -3.06 3.57 -2.06
CA ALA A 29 -2.58 2.63 -3.08
C ALA A 29 -3.74 2.14 -3.96
N LYS A 30 -4.88 1.79 -3.36
CA LYS A 30 -6.07 1.38 -4.08
C LYS A 30 -6.56 2.46 -5.04
N ALA A 31 -6.61 3.70 -4.55
CA ALA A 31 -7.05 4.83 -5.37
C ALA A 31 -6.13 5.03 -6.56
N MET A 32 -4.82 4.96 -6.35
CA MET A 32 -3.84 5.13 -7.42
C MET A 32 -3.91 3.99 -8.41
N ASP A 33 -4.08 2.76 -7.93
CA ASP A 33 -4.21 1.59 -8.78
C ASP A 33 -5.42 1.71 -9.72
N ALA A 34 -6.52 2.24 -9.20
CA ALA A 34 -7.75 2.42 -9.99
C ALA A 34 -7.67 3.58 -10.98
N LEU A 35 -6.95 4.64 -10.60
CA LEU A 35 -6.88 5.86 -11.42
C LEU A 35 -5.93 5.75 -12.59
N LEU A 36 -4.87 4.98 -12.45
CA LEU A 36 -3.78 4.96 -13.41
C LEU A 36 -3.80 3.71 -14.29
N PRO A 37 -3.44 3.85 -15.57
CA PRO A 37 -3.30 2.66 -16.43
C PRO A 37 -2.09 1.83 -15.96
N ASP A 38 -2.13 0.54 -16.24
CA ASP A 38 -1.01 -0.34 -15.93
C ASP A 38 0.22 0.08 -16.74
N GLY A 39 1.39 -0.05 -16.12
CA GLY A 39 2.63 0.32 -16.77
C GLY A 39 3.79 0.34 -15.78
N PRO A 40 5.02 0.48 -16.28
CA PRO A 40 6.22 0.44 -15.43
C PRO A 40 6.27 1.54 -14.37
N GLU A 41 5.79 2.74 -14.70
CA GLU A 41 5.81 3.84 -13.73
C GLU A 41 4.82 3.61 -12.59
N LYS A 42 3.62 3.09 -12.91
CA LYS A 42 2.64 2.76 -11.89
C LYS A 42 3.18 1.67 -10.97
N SER A 43 3.76 0.62 -11.57
CA SER A 43 4.34 -0.48 -10.81
C SER A 43 5.46 0.00 -9.89
N ALA A 44 6.35 0.86 -10.40
CA ALA A 44 7.43 1.42 -9.62
C ALA A 44 6.91 2.28 -8.47
N GLY A 45 5.90 3.11 -8.75
CA GLY A 45 5.30 3.98 -7.75
C GLY A 45 4.63 3.20 -6.63
N LEU A 46 3.88 2.17 -6.98
CA LEU A 46 3.21 1.32 -5.98
C LEU A 46 4.24 0.57 -5.13
N ARG A 47 5.34 0.12 -5.73
CA ARG A 47 6.40 -0.55 -4.98
C ARG A 47 7.04 0.40 -3.97
N LYS A 48 7.31 1.64 -4.37
CA LYS A 48 7.89 2.63 -3.46
C LYS A 48 6.92 2.99 -2.35
N LEU A 49 5.64 3.05 -2.66
CA LEU A 49 4.62 3.29 -1.65
C LEU A 49 4.55 2.13 -0.65
N LEU A 50 4.69 0.90 -1.12
CA LEU A 50 4.74 -0.28 -0.26
C LEU A 50 5.96 -0.22 0.66
N GLU A 51 7.13 0.15 0.13
CA GLU A 51 8.33 0.30 0.94
C GLU A 51 8.15 1.37 2.01
N ALA A 52 7.51 2.49 1.64
CA ALA A 52 7.20 3.54 2.61
C ALA A 52 6.24 3.02 3.68
N LYS A 53 5.21 2.29 3.30
CA LYS A 53 4.27 1.70 4.24
C LYS A 53 5.00 0.79 5.23
N ASP A 54 5.87 -0.08 4.73
CA ASP A 54 6.61 -1.00 5.59
C ASP A 54 7.49 -0.27 6.60
N CYS A 55 8.18 0.77 6.16
CA CYS A 55 9.00 1.59 7.05
C CYS A 55 8.17 2.28 8.12
N LEU A 56 7.04 2.85 7.72
CA LEU A 56 6.17 3.59 8.64
C LEU A 56 5.50 2.66 9.65
N VAL A 57 5.12 1.46 9.23
CA VAL A 57 4.58 0.45 10.14
C VAL A 57 5.65 0.07 11.17
N ARG A 58 6.88 -0.16 10.72
CA ARG A 58 7.98 -0.48 11.64
C ARG A 58 8.26 0.65 12.61
N ALA A 59 8.05 1.89 12.20
CA ALA A 59 8.23 3.03 13.08
C ALA A 59 7.23 3.05 14.25
N ARG A 60 6.10 2.39 14.10
CA ARG A 60 5.08 2.29 15.14
C ARG A 60 5.35 1.14 16.13
N LEU A 61 6.18 0.20 15.75
CA LEU A 61 6.49 -0.98 16.60
C LEU A 61 7.36 -0.66 17.82
#